data_c9918ed7df4861afe6aba820442b7ba8
#
_entry.id   c9918ed7df4861afe6aba820442b7ba8
#
_cell.length_a   1.000
_cell.length_b   1.000
_cell.length_c   1.000
_cell.angle_alpha   90.00
_cell.angle_beta   90.00
_cell.angle_gamma   90.00
#
_symmetry.space_group_name_H-M   'P 1'
#
loop_
_entity.id
_entity.type
_entity.pdbx_description
1 polymer ?
#
loop_
_entity_poly.entity_id
_entity_poly.type
_entity_poly.pdbx_seq_one_letter_code
_entity_poly.pdbx_strand_id
1 'polypeptide(L)' 'MNTYYKFAPNVFLAKCDEKHEKGETIEVTTKYGKENECIVFNLIYERDGFYYYSIVRADGFNVQEWAKQRAERRHEW' A
#
# COMPACT_ATOMS: atom_id res chain seq x y z
N MET A 1 -5.96 12.94 1.25
CA MET A 1 -6.36 11.74 0.48
C MET A 1 -5.20 10.75 0.42
N ASN A 2 -5.47 9.48 0.64
CA ASN A 2 -4.46 8.45 0.59
C ASN A 2 -4.59 7.68 -0.71
N THR A 3 -3.48 7.48 -1.40
CA THR A 3 -3.46 6.76 -2.69
C THR A 3 -2.41 5.66 -2.67
N TYR A 4 -2.51 4.73 -3.60
CA TYR A 4 -1.48 3.71 -3.77
C TYR A 4 -0.30 4.29 -4.54
N TYR A 5 0.90 3.91 -4.13
CA TYR A 5 2.14 4.30 -4.77
C TYR A 5 2.99 3.06 -5.04
N LYS A 6 3.37 2.87 -6.29
CA LYS A 6 4.25 1.77 -6.66
C LYS A 6 5.70 2.18 -6.36
N PHE A 7 6.23 1.66 -5.29
CA PHE A 7 7.58 1.97 -4.81
C PHE A 7 8.66 1.20 -5.59
N ALA A 8 8.38 -0.05 -5.90
CA ALA A 8 9.26 -0.94 -6.63
C ALA A 8 8.42 -1.99 -7.34
N PRO A 9 8.98 -2.80 -8.25
CA PRO A 9 8.23 -3.92 -8.81
C PRO A 9 7.65 -4.78 -7.69
N ASN A 10 6.35 -5.01 -7.72
CA ASN A 10 5.61 -5.80 -6.74
C ASN A 10 5.55 -5.20 -5.32
N VAL A 11 5.90 -3.93 -5.15
CA VAL A 11 5.83 -3.25 -3.85
C VAL A 11 4.95 -2.01 -3.97
N PHE A 12 3.85 -2.00 -3.22
CA PHE A 12 2.92 -0.88 -3.17
C PHE A 12 2.85 -0.31 -1.76
N LEU A 13 2.90 1.02 -1.66
CA LEU A 13 2.79 1.74 -0.41
C LEU A 13 1.55 2.61 -0.42
N ALA A 14 1.12 3.06 0.75
CA ALA A 14 0.11 4.11 0.85
C ALA A 14 0.82 5.46 0.85
N LYS A 15 0.49 6.32 -0.09
CA LYS A 15 0.95 7.70 -0.14
C LYS A 15 -0.07 8.55 0.59
N CYS A 16 0.30 9.07 1.74
CA CYS A 16 -0.60 9.80 2.64
C CYS A 16 -0.19 11.26 2.76
N ASP A 17 -1.16 12.15 2.84
CA ASP A 17 -0.93 13.59 3.05
C ASP A 17 -0.84 13.98 4.54
N GLU A 18 -1.02 13.04 5.44
CA GLU A 18 -0.88 13.22 6.88
C GLU A 18 -0.20 12.01 7.51
N LYS A 19 0.32 12.21 8.73
CA LYS A 19 0.92 11.11 9.50
C LYS A 19 -0.14 10.19 10.06
N HIS A 20 0.19 8.90 10.07
CA HIS A 20 -0.62 7.85 10.67
C HIS A 20 0.24 7.00 11.60
N GLU A 21 -0.39 6.39 12.60
CA GLU A 21 0.29 5.50 13.53
C GLU A 21 0.17 4.05 13.06
N LYS A 22 1.16 3.24 13.45
CA LYS A 22 1.13 1.80 13.18
C LYS A 22 -0.13 1.16 13.77
N GLY A 23 -0.85 0.40 12.95
CA GLY A 23 -2.10 -0.23 13.33
C GLY A 23 -3.34 0.60 13.03
N GLU A 24 -3.16 1.85 12.60
CA GLU A 24 -4.29 2.71 12.23
C GLU A 24 -4.93 2.21 10.94
N THR A 25 -6.26 2.23 10.90
CA THR A 25 -7.01 1.90 9.68
C THR A 25 -7.26 3.17 8.87
N ILE A 26 -6.86 3.15 7.61
CA ILE A 26 -7.05 4.27 6.69
C ILE A 26 -7.74 3.81 5.42
N GLU A 27 -8.34 4.75 4.70
CA GLU A 27 -8.90 4.49 3.37
C GLU A 27 -7.87 4.90 2.31
N VAL A 28 -7.58 3.99 1.40
CA VAL A 28 -6.64 4.23 0.29
C VAL A 28 -7.41 4.13 -1.02
N THR A 29 -7.36 5.20 -1.80
CA THR A 29 -8.10 5.31 -3.06
C THR A 29 -7.29 4.78 -4.22
N THR A 30 -7.89 3.91 -5.03
CA THR A 30 -7.25 3.40 -6.26
C THR A 30 -7.34 4.45 -7.37
N LYS A 31 -6.57 4.26 -8.42
CA LYS A 31 -6.61 5.15 -9.60
C LYS A 31 -7.99 5.17 -10.29
N TYR A 32 -8.84 4.20 -9.99
CA TYR A 32 -10.19 4.12 -10.52
C TYR A 32 -11.24 4.75 -9.59
N GLY A 33 -10.81 5.35 -8.50
CA GLY A 33 -11.69 5.99 -7.54
C GLY A 33 -12.29 5.05 -6.49
N LYS A 34 -11.90 3.79 -6.46
CA LYS A 34 -12.37 2.84 -5.45
C LYS A 34 -11.56 2.99 -4.17
N GLU A 35 -12.24 3.00 -3.03
CA GLU A 35 -11.60 3.09 -1.72
C GLU A 35 -11.50 1.71 -1.08
N ASN A 36 -10.33 1.42 -0.53
CA ASN A 36 -10.07 0.19 0.24
C ASN A 36 -9.60 0.57 1.64
N GLU A 37 -10.10 -0.13 2.65
CA GLU A 37 -9.60 0.01 4.01
C GLU A 37 -8.29 -0.73 4.15
N CYS A 38 -7.28 -0.05 4.68
CA CYS A 38 -5.94 -0.61 4.86
C CYS A 38 -5.45 -0.33 6.28
N ILE A 39 -4.64 -1.24 6.79
CA ILE A 39 -3.99 -1.08 8.09
C ILE A 39 -2.55 -0.64 7.84
N VAL A 40 -2.16 0.45 8.48
CA VAL A 40 -0.82 1.03 8.38
C VAL A 40 0.17 0.21 9.20
N PHE A 41 1.33 -0.10 8.65
CA PHE A 41 2.42 -0.75 9.36
C PHE A 41 3.56 0.20 9.64
N ASN A 42 4.50 0.32 8.71
CA ASN A 42 5.72 1.08 8.93
C ASN A 42 5.79 2.28 8.00
N LEU A 43 6.30 3.39 8.50
CA LEU A 43 6.69 4.52 7.67
C LEU A 43 7.97 4.13 6.93
N ILE A 44 7.88 4.06 5.60
CA ILE A 44 9.01 3.68 4.77
C ILE A 44 9.88 4.91 4.49
N TYR A 45 9.26 6.01 4.07
CA TYR A 45 9.96 7.29 3.91
C TYR A 45 8.97 8.44 3.80
N GLU A 46 9.50 9.66 3.89
CA GLU A 46 8.79 10.92 3.73
C GLU A 46 9.38 11.65 2.53
N ARG A 47 8.54 12.23 1.70
CA ARG A 47 9.00 13.02 0.55
C ARG A 47 7.95 14.05 0.13
N ASP A 48 8.38 15.29 -0.08
CA ASP A 48 7.55 16.37 -0.61
C ASP A 48 6.24 16.61 0.19
N GLY A 49 6.30 16.41 1.51
CA GLY A 49 5.14 16.58 2.37
C GLY A 49 4.21 15.37 2.42
N PHE A 50 4.60 14.27 1.78
CA PHE A 50 3.84 13.01 1.80
C PHE A 50 4.55 11.95 2.62
N TYR A 51 3.76 11.07 3.22
CA TYR A 51 4.23 9.96 4.05
C TYR A 51 3.90 8.64 3.36
N TYR A 52 4.88 7.79 3.20
CA TYR A 52 4.74 6.52 2.49
C TYR A 52 4.81 5.38 3.50
N TYR A 53 3.71 4.65 3.63
CA TYR A 53 3.57 3.57 4.61
C TYR A 53 3.43 2.22 3.94
N SER A 54 4.00 1.19 4.57
CA SER A 54 3.65 -0.17 4.24
C SER A 54 2.25 -0.47 4.81
N ILE A 55 1.43 -1.18 4.06
CA ILE A 55 0.02 -1.40 4.39
C ILE A 55 -0.39 -2.85 4.14
N VAL A 56 -1.46 -3.25 4.84
CA VAL A 56 -2.21 -4.49 4.58
C VAL A 56 -3.68 -4.11 4.49
N ARG A 57 -4.43 -4.73 3.58
CA ARG A 57 -5.87 -4.48 3.51
C ARG A 57 -6.55 -5.01 4.79
N ALA A 58 -7.58 -4.29 5.24
CA ALA A 58 -8.30 -4.63 6.46
C ALA A 58 -8.98 -6.00 6.40
N ASP A 59 -9.26 -6.51 5.20
CA ASP A 59 -9.82 -7.85 4.99
C ASP A 59 -8.76 -8.97 5.04
N GLY A 60 -7.53 -8.62 5.43
CA GLY A 60 -6.42 -9.56 5.49
C GLY A 60 -5.68 -9.76 4.18
N PHE A 61 -6.09 -9.09 3.13
CA PHE A 61 -5.43 -9.21 1.82
C PHE A 61 -4.13 -8.40 1.79
N ASN A 62 -3.01 -9.06 1.57
CA ASN A 62 -1.70 -8.42 1.47
C ASN A 62 -1.38 -8.12 0.01
N VAL A 63 -1.44 -6.85 -0.37
CA VAL A 63 -1.22 -6.40 -1.75
C VAL A 63 0.19 -6.73 -2.23
N GLN A 64 1.19 -6.56 -1.37
CA GLN A 64 2.59 -6.83 -1.71
C GLN A 64 2.82 -8.32 -1.95
N GLU A 65 2.31 -9.15 -1.07
CA GLU A 65 2.41 -10.59 -1.21
C GLU A 65 1.68 -11.10 -2.46
N TRP A 66 0.49 -10.57 -2.70
CA TRP A 66 -0.27 -10.90 -3.91
C TRP A 66 0.51 -10.56 -5.19
N ALA A 67 1.10 -9.37 -5.24
CA ALA A 67 1.87 -8.93 -6.39
C ALA A 67 3.12 -9.81 -6.58
N LYS A 68 3.78 -10.17 -5.49
CA LYS A 68 4.93 -11.06 -5.50
C LYS A 68 4.55 -12.47 -6.01
N GLN A 69 3.44 -13.01 -5.55
CA GLN A 69 2.95 -14.30 -6.01
C GLN A 69 2.62 -14.30 -7.49
N ARG A 70 2.04 -13.22 -7.99
CA ARG A 70 1.77 -13.09 -9.43
C ARG A 70 3.07 -13.08 -10.24
N ALA A 71 4.09 -12.39 -9.77
CA ALA A 71 5.38 -12.35 -10.44
C ALA A 71 6.04 -13.73 -10.45
N GLU A 72 5.99 -14.47 -9.35
CA GLU A 72 6.50 -15.84 -9.26
C GLU A 72 5.78 -16.78 -10.21
N ARG A 73 4.47 -16.68 -10.33
CA ARG A 73 3.69 -17.49 -11.24
C ARG A 73 4.07 -17.27 -12.71
N ARG A 74 4.52 -16.06 -13.04
CA ARG A 74 5.01 -15.78 -14.40
C ARG A 74 6.29 -16.53 -14.73
N HIS A 75 7.12 -16.83 -13.73
CA HIS A 75 8.38 -17.53 -13.92
C HIS A 75 8.21 -19.04 -14.09
N GLU A 76 7.07 -19.58 -13.71
CA GLU A 76 6.77 -21.00 -13.85
C GLU A 76 6.30 -21.39 -15.26
N TRP A 77 6.09 -20.42 -16.10
CA TRP A 77 5.66 -20.62 -17.48
C TRP A 77 6.88 -20.51 -18.41
#